data_558ef9e641ebb946a158e612dcb20744
#
_entry.id   558ef9e641ebb946a158e612dcb20744
#
_cell.length_a   1.000
_cell.length_b   1.000
_cell.length_c   1.000
_cell.angle_alpha   90.00
_cell.angle_beta   90.00
_cell.angle_gamma   90.00
#
_symmetry.space_group_name_H-M   'P 1'
#
loop_
_entity.id
_entity.type
_entity.pdbx_description
1 polymer ?
#
loop_
_entity_poly.entity_id
_entity_poly.type
_entity_poly.pdbx_seq_one_letter_code
_entity_poly.pdbx_strand_id
1 'polypeptide(L)'
;DNVKWNASADWRTIYPYVLADTLGGDRNTERYTFQGGCATRLGHWTIGEELTFRAEHEWATHDPRMRAIVTDLNARIGVGRTLLHHHFALGGTLSLYKQTNSVEFYREEGKIPEYQMMGLGNWYERFSGTNNSAYYKAVGGGMDVGGRPSAGRGGLLFSASYNYTPYKRILSSLNALPITQLYVTQWQGRLGWKVRM
;
A
#
# COMPACT_ATOMS: atom_id res chain seq x y z
N ASP A 1 4.06 -17.68 -12.18
CA ASP A 1 3.52 -16.97 -13.36
C ASP A 1 4.61 -16.18 -14.06
N ASN A 2 4.69 -16.29 -15.38
CA ASN A 2 5.66 -15.51 -16.16
C ASN A 2 5.20 -14.04 -16.23
N VAL A 3 5.94 -13.16 -15.59
CA VAL A 3 5.64 -11.73 -15.49
C VAL A 3 6.64 -10.94 -16.32
N LYS A 4 6.18 -10.26 -17.37
CA LYS A 4 6.97 -9.34 -18.20
C LYS A 4 6.60 -7.90 -17.91
N TRP A 5 7.50 -6.98 -18.22
CA TRP A 5 7.30 -5.53 -18.07
C TRP A 5 7.04 -5.04 -16.66
N ASN A 6 7.34 -5.88 -15.68
CA ASN A 6 7.29 -5.49 -14.29
C ASN A 6 8.33 -6.28 -13.48
N ALA A 7 9.29 -5.61 -12.90
CA ALA A 7 10.30 -6.14 -11.98
C ALA A 7 10.13 -5.57 -10.56
N SER A 8 8.92 -5.14 -10.21
CA SER A 8 8.62 -4.56 -8.89
C SER A 8 7.50 -5.35 -8.23
N ALA A 9 7.65 -5.66 -6.94
CA ALA A 9 6.51 -6.08 -6.13
C ALA A 9 5.54 -4.90 -5.91
N ASP A 10 4.32 -5.22 -5.49
CA ASP A 10 3.28 -4.23 -5.12
C ASP A 10 3.15 -3.08 -6.15
N TRP A 11 3.33 -3.41 -7.43
CA TRP A 11 3.46 -2.45 -8.53
C TRP A 11 2.28 -1.47 -8.63
N ARG A 12 1.07 -1.90 -8.25
CA ARG A 12 -0.13 -1.04 -8.29
C ARG A 12 -0.02 0.14 -7.33
N THR A 13 0.70 -0.04 -6.23
CA THR A 13 0.91 1.00 -5.21
C THR A 13 1.90 2.06 -5.67
N ILE A 14 2.93 1.66 -6.41
CA ILE A 14 4.02 2.55 -6.85
C ILE A 14 3.92 2.99 -8.30
N TYR A 15 2.93 2.48 -9.06
CA TYR A 15 2.71 2.87 -10.46
C TYR A 15 2.57 4.40 -10.58
N PRO A 16 3.16 5.05 -11.61
CA PRO A 16 3.83 4.47 -12.77
C PRO A 16 5.34 4.20 -12.61
N TYR A 17 5.92 4.43 -11.45
CA TYR A 17 7.37 4.41 -11.21
C TYR A 17 7.89 3.01 -10.90
N VAL A 18 7.58 2.05 -11.74
CA VAL A 18 7.99 0.65 -11.59
C VAL A 18 9.28 0.34 -12.34
N LEU A 19 10.03 -0.66 -11.86
CA LEU A 19 11.08 -1.29 -12.65
C LEU A 19 10.45 -2.28 -13.63
N ALA A 20 10.98 -2.37 -14.82
CA ALA A 20 10.50 -3.27 -15.86
C ALA A 20 11.65 -3.95 -16.59
N ASP A 21 11.41 -5.16 -17.07
CA ASP A 21 12.28 -5.90 -17.97
C ASP A 21 11.47 -6.56 -19.08
N THR A 22 12.15 -6.93 -20.20
CA THR A 22 11.51 -7.51 -21.38
C THR A 22 11.45 -9.03 -21.34
N LEU A 23 12.27 -9.69 -20.54
CA LEU A 23 12.33 -11.14 -20.47
C LEU A 23 11.22 -11.71 -19.58
N GLY A 24 11.02 -11.09 -18.44
CA GLY A 24 10.13 -11.61 -17.43
C GLY A 24 10.69 -12.88 -16.77
N GLY A 25 9.82 -13.59 -16.10
CA GLY A 25 10.16 -14.84 -15.44
C GLY A 25 9.10 -15.27 -14.44
N ASP A 26 9.27 -16.49 -13.95
CA ASP A 26 8.44 -17.01 -12.88
C ASP A 26 8.84 -16.38 -11.54
N ARG A 27 7.82 -16.00 -10.79
CA ARG A 27 7.97 -15.38 -9.47
C ARG A 27 7.40 -16.24 -8.36
N ASN A 28 8.12 -16.23 -7.27
CA ASN A 28 7.70 -16.78 -6.00
C ASN A 28 7.35 -15.62 -5.06
N THR A 29 6.30 -15.79 -4.27
CA THR A 29 5.84 -14.78 -3.32
C THR A 29 5.55 -15.43 -1.98
N GLU A 30 6.10 -14.87 -0.92
CA GLU A 30 5.75 -15.15 0.46
C GLU A 30 5.15 -13.92 1.09
N ARG A 31 3.95 -14.06 1.65
CA ARG A 31 3.25 -12.96 2.30
C ARG A 31 2.78 -13.35 3.70
N TYR A 32 3.11 -12.53 4.65
CA TYR A 32 2.68 -12.62 6.04
C TYR A 32 1.83 -11.41 6.39
N THR A 33 0.66 -11.66 6.94
CA THR A 33 -0.25 -10.59 7.39
C THR A 33 -0.67 -10.88 8.81
N PHE A 34 -0.50 -9.88 9.67
CA PHE A 34 -0.96 -9.88 11.05
C PHE A 34 -1.96 -8.75 11.23
N GLN A 35 -3.10 -9.07 11.83
CA GLN A 35 -4.12 -8.09 12.14
C GLN A 35 -4.66 -8.35 13.54
N GLY A 36 -4.80 -7.29 14.30
CA GLY A 36 -5.41 -7.33 15.62
C GLY A 36 -6.03 -6.00 15.97
N GLY A 37 -7.01 -6.03 16.83
CA GLY A 37 -7.66 -4.82 17.29
C GLY A 37 -8.48 -5.09 18.53
N CYS A 38 -8.77 -4.04 19.26
CA CYS A 38 -9.66 -4.08 20.39
C CYS A 38 -10.56 -2.85 20.43
N ALA A 39 -11.70 -2.99 21.09
CA ALA A 39 -12.59 -1.88 21.36
C ALA A 39 -13.16 -2.01 22.77
N THR A 40 -13.21 -0.90 23.48
CA THR A 40 -13.75 -0.84 24.83
C THR A 40 -14.82 0.24 24.95
N ARG A 41 -15.78 0.01 25.83
CA ARG A 41 -16.82 0.98 26.13
C ARG A 41 -16.50 1.73 27.40
N LEU A 42 -16.43 3.05 27.30
CA LEU A 42 -16.23 3.97 28.41
C LEU A 42 -17.48 4.85 28.57
N GLY A 43 -18.43 4.42 29.40
CA GLY A 43 -19.70 5.09 29.56
C GLY A 43 -20.51 5.12 28.25
N HIS A 44 -20.71 6.31 27.70
CA HIS A 44 -21.44 6.51 26.44
C HIS A 44 -20.56 6.47 25.18
N TRP A 45 -19.24 6.36 25.36
CA TRP A 45 -18.27 6.32 24.29
C TRP A 45 -17.76 4.90 24.06
N THR A 46 -17.39 4.62 22.83
CA THR A 46 -16.62 3.42 22.46
C THR A 46 -15.30 3.91 21.90
N ILE A 47 -14.21 3.39 22.38
CA ILE A 47 -12.86 3.65 21.85
C ILE A 47 -12.34 2.33 21.28
N GLY A 48 -11.75 2.39 20.10
CA GLY A 48 -11.20 1.22 19.43
C GLY A 48 -9.85 1.54 18.80
N GLU A 49 -9.05 0.52 18.68
CA GLU A 49 -7.78 0.52 17.97
C GLU A 49 -7.65 -0.72 17.09
N GLU A 50 -6.94 -0.60 15.99
CA GLU A 50 -6.66 -1.68 15.07
C GLU A 50 -5.24 -1.51 14.52
N LEU A 51 -4.51 -2.60 14.42
CA LEU A 51 -3.19 -2.67 13.83
C LEU A 51 -3.19 -3.75 12.77
N THR A 52 -2.74 -3.39 11.57
CA THR A 52 -2.50 -4.34 10.48
C THR A 52 -1.06 -4.20 10.00
N PHE A 53 -0.36 -5.31 9.94
CA PHE A 53 0.99 -5.40 9.43
C PHE A 53 1.07 -6.42 8.31
N ARG A 54 1.69 -6.05 7.18
CA ARG A 54 1.99 -6.92 6.05
C ARG A 54 3.49 -6.91 5.80
N ALA A 55 4.07 -8.10 5.69
CA ALA A 55 5.40 -8.31 5.15
C ALA A 55 5.29 -9.23 3.93
N GLU A 56 5.97 -8.87 2.85
CA GLU A 56 5.96 -9.63 1.61
C GLU A 56 7.36 -9.71 1.05
N HIS A 57 7.75 -10.90 0.62
CA HIS A 57 8.97 -11.17 -0.10
C HIS A 57 8.61 -11.79 -1.45
N GLU A 58 9.08 -11.18 -2.53
CA GLU A 58 8.87 -11.64 -3.90
C GLU A 58 10.22 -11.78 -4.59
N TRP A 59 10.44 -12.90 -5.30
CA TRP A 59 11.69 -13.14 -5.98
C TRP A 59 11.53 -14.00 -7.23
N ALA A 60 12.48 -13.83 -8.18
CA ALA A 60 12.66 -14.69 -9.33
C ALA A 60 13.95 -15.52 -9.18
N THR A 61 13.92 -16.78 -9.66
CA THR A 61 15.05 -17.69 -9.60
C THR A 61 15.94 -17.68 -10.84
N HIS A 62 15.42 -17.13 -11.94
CA HIS A 62 16.11 -17.00 -13.22
C HIS A 62 16.33 -15.54 -13.56
N ASP A 63 17.37 -15.26 -14.34
CA ASP A 63 17.69 -13.91 -14.77
C ASP A 63 16.60 -13.31 -15.68
N PRO A 64 16.19 -12.08 -15.47
CA PRO A 64 16.61 -11.14 -14.41
C PRO A 64 16.09 -11.54 -13.02
N ARG A 65 17.01 -11.70 -12.05
CA ARG A 65 16.66 -12.12 -10.68
C ARG A 65 16.15 -10.93 -9.88
N MET A 66 14.88 -10.68 -10.01
CA MET A 66 14.18 -9.71 -9.19
C MET A 66 14.08 -10.21 -7.76
N ARG A 67 14.31 -9.33 -6.81
CA ARG A 67 14.03 -9.53 -5.39
C ARG A 67 13.40 -8.29 -4.80
N ALA A 68 12.27 -8.45 -4.15
CA ALA A 68 11.56 -7.34 -3.52
C ALA A 68 11.14 -7.70 -2.09
N ILE A 69 11.19 -6.72 -1.21
CA ILE A 69 10.67 -6.80 0.15
C ILE A 69 9.73 -5.63 0.36
N VAL A 70 8.52 -5.93 0.78
CA VAL A 70 7.49 -4.93 1.10
C VAL A 70 7.13 -5.04 2.58
N THR A 71 7.05 -3.92 3.26
CA THR A 71 6.46 -3.81 4.59
C THR A 71 5.42 -2.70 4.61
N ASP A 72 4.26 -3.00 5.17
CA ASP A 72 3.14 -2.10 5.25
C ASP A 72 2.50 -2.22 6.63
N LEU A 73 2.51 -1.13 7.39
CA LEU A 73 1.94 -1.04 8.72
C LEU A 73 0.84 0.02 8.73
N ASN A 74 -0.35 -0.39 9.12
CA ASN A 74 -1.50 0.49 9.28
C ASN A 74 -1.98 0.44 10.73
N ALA A 75 -1.95 1.58 11.41
CA ALA A 75 -2.48 1.76 12.74
C ALA A 75 -3.70 2.67 12.67
N ARG A 76 -4.82 2.22 13.22
CA ARG A 76 -6.07 2.98 13.27
C ARG A 76 -6.56 3.12 14.68
N ILE A 77 -7.02 4.31 15.01
CA ILE A 77 -7.73 4.58 16.26
C ILE A 77 -9.10 5.17 15.92
N GLY A 78 -10.09 4.89 16.76
CA GLY A 78 -11.43 5.39 16.51
C GLY A 78 -12.19 5.62 17.81
N VAL A 79 -13.12 6.54 17.73
CA VAL A 79 -14.06 6.84 18.80
C VAL A 79 -15.49 6.82 18.25
N GLY A 80 -16.39 6.24 19.00
CA GLY A 80 -17.81 6.17 18.64
C GLY A 80 -18.71 6.55 19.80
N ARG A 81 -19.91 7.01 19.45
CA ARG A 81 -20.97 7.32 20.41
C ARG A 81 -22.34 7.01 19.83
N THR A 82 -23.22 6.50 20.68
CA THR A 82 -24.63 6.29 20.29
C THR A 82 -25.44 7.51 20.72
N LEU A 83 -26.09 8.16 19.74
CA LEU A 83 -26.98 9.30 19.90
C LEU A 83 -28.28 9.04 19.13
N LEU A 84 -29.42 9.34 19.71
CA LEU A 84 -30.73 9.26 19.04
C LEU A 84 -30.96 7.95 18.25
N HIS A 85 -30.51 6.81 18.81
CA HIS A 85 -30.61 5.49 18.18
C HIS A 85 -29.71 5.26 16.95
N HIS A 86 -28.74 6.15 16.74
CA HIS A 86 -27.68 5.98 15.75
C HIS A 86 -26.32 5.90 16.45
N HIS A 87 -25.47 5.03 15.95
CA HIS A 87 -24.09 4.93 16.38
C HIS A 87 -23.21 5.68 15.36
N PHE A 88 -22.58 6.75 15.81
CA PHE A 88 -21.64 7.55 15.04
C PHE A 88 -20.22 7.15 15.42
N ALA A 89 -19.32 7.13 14.48
CA ALA A 89 -17.92 6.85 14.68
C ALA A 89 -17.03 7.79 13.87
N LEU A 90 -15.91 8.16 14.46
CA LEU A 90 -14.82 8.91 13.83
C LEU A 90 -13.54 8.12 14.04
N GLY A 91 -12.75 7.98 12.99
CA GLY A 91 -11.47 7.27 13.01
C GLY A 91 -10.34 8.08 12.39
N GLY A 92 -9.12 7.77 12.83
CA GLY A 92 -7.88 8.23 12.24
C GLY A 92 -6.97 7.07 11.94
N THR A 93 -6.28 7.10 10.79
CA THR A 93 -5.35 6.06 10.34
C THR A 93 -3.99 6.65 10.09
N LEU A 94 -2.94 5.94 10.52
CA LEU A 94 -1.55 6.17 10.16
C LEU A 94 -1.08 4.98 9.34
N SER A 95 -0.45 5.25 8.18
CA SER A 95 0.07 4.23 7.27
C SER A 95 1.56 4.43 7.07
N LEU A 96 2.34 3.38 7.28
CA LEU A 96 3.77 3.35 7.05
C LEU A 96 4.08 2.28 6.00
N TYR A 97 4.57 2.71 4.86
CA TYR A 97 4.91 1.84 3.74
C TYR A 97 6.39 1.90 3.41
N LYS A 98 6.97 0.73 3.14
CA LYS A 98 8.35 0.61 2.69
C LYS A 98 8.49 -0.56 1.73
N GLN A 99 9.16 -0.32 0.61
CA GLN A 99 9.46 -1.35 -0.39
C GLN A 99 10.89 -1.19 -0.88
N THR A 100 11.57 -2.32 -1.02
CA THR A 100 12.87 -2.41 -1.68
C THR A 100 12.74 -3.36 -2.87
N ASN A 101 13.23 -2.96 -4.02
CA ASN A 101 13.35 -3.82 -5.19
C ASN A 101 14.81 -3.83 -5.62
N SER A 102 15.36 -5.01 -5.89
CA SER A 102 16.64 -5.18 -6.58
C SER A 102 16.45 -6.13 -7.75
N VAL A 103 17.26 -5.94 -8.77
CA VAL A 103 17.34 -6.85 -9.92
C VAL A 103 18.81 -7.15 -10.16
N GLU A 104 19.14 -8.43 -10.22
CA GLU A 104 20.51 -8.92 -10.38
C GLU A 104 20.59 -9.81 -11.62
N PHE A 105 21.71 -9.72 -12.33
CA PHE A 105 22.02 -10.55 -13.49
C PHE A 105 23.28 -11.36 -13.20
N TYR A 106 23.19 -12.66 -13.40
CA TYR A 106 24.29 -13.59 -13.16
C TYR A 106 24.87 -14.14 -14.46
N ARG A 107 24.23 -13.91 -15.61
CA ARG A 107 24.76 -14.29 -16.93
C ARG A 107 25.87 -13.35 -17.35
N GLU A 108 26.98 -13.91 -17.82
CA GLU A 108 28.10 -13.15 -18.36
C GLU A 108 27.80 -12.58 -19.77
N GLU A 109 26.95 -13.24 -20.53
CA GLU A 109 26.60 -12.87 -21.90
C GLU A 109 25.33 -12.01 -21.95
N GLY A 110 25.53 -10.76 -22.34
CA GLY A 110 24.46 -9.85 -22.74
C GLY A 110 23.72 -9.21 -21.54
N LYS A 111 24.00 -7.96 -21.33
CA LYS A 111 23.20 -7.15 -20.39
C LYS A 111 21.79 -6.98 -20.92
N ILE A 112 20.82 -7.45 -20.17
CA ILE A 112 19.42 -7.25 -20.51
C ILE A 112 19.04 -5.85 -20.01
N PRO A 113 18.46 -5.00 -20.87
CA PRO A 113 18.07 -3.67 -20.45
C PRO A 113 16.94 -3.73 -19.41
N GLU A 114 17.14 -3.02 -18.34
CA GLU A 114 16.09 -2.69 -17.38
C GLU A 114 15.61 -1.28 -17.63
N TYR A 115 14.33 -1.11 -17.44
CA TYR A 115 13.66 0.15 -17.66
C TYR A 115 13.05 0.66 -16.36
N GLN A 116 13.30 1.90 -16.05
CA GLN A 116 12.55 2.62 -15.04
C GLN A 116 11.40 3.36 -15.71
N MET A 117 10.19 2.94 -15.45
CA MET A 117 9.01 3.63 -15.95
C MET A 117 8.82 4.97 -15.26
N MET A 118 8.51 6.01 -16.04
CA MET A 118 8.35 7.39 -15.58
C MET A 118 6.92 7.93 -15.75
N GLY A 119 6.02 7.11 -16.29
CA GLY A 119 4.65 7.49 -16.65
C GLY A 119 4.52 8.03 -18.07
N LEU A 120 3.28 8.12 -18.58
CA LEU A 120 2.93 8.61 -19.90
C LEU A 120 3.68 7.91 -21.06
N GLY A 121 4.04 6.62 -20.88
CA GLY A 121 4.80 5.85 -21.88
C GLY A 121 6.29 6.17 -21.91
N ASN A 122 6.79 7.04 -21.07
CA ASN A 122 8.21 7.36 -20.97
C ASN A 122 8.92 6.38 -20.02
N TRP A 123 10.14 6.03 -20.37
CA TRP A 123 11.03 5.20 -19.56
C TRP A 123 12.43 5.77 -19.54
N TYR A 124 13.23 5.25 -18.64
CA TYR A 124 14.60 5.69 -18.42
C TYR A 124 15.51 4.49 -18.16
N GLU A 125 16.59 4.37 -18.95
CA GLU A 125 17.53 3.24 -18.88
C GLU A 125 18.74 3.50 -17.98
N ARG A 126 18.78 4.63 -17.26
CA ARG A 126 19.93 4.99 -16.41
C ARG A 126 20.34 3.91 -15.43
N PHE A 127 19.42 3.05 -15.10
CA PHE A 127 19.59 1.99 -14.13
C PHE A 127 19.75 0.61 -14.78
N SER A 128 19.91 0.56 -16.10
CA SER A 128 20.31 -0.67 -16.77
C SER A 128 21.73 -1.03 -16.36
N GLY A 129 21.90 -2.17 -15.75
CA GLY A 129 23.18 -2.61 -15.24
C GLY A 129 23.07 -3.95 -14.52
N THR A 130 24.19 -4.44 -13.99
CA THR A 130 24.25 -5.76 -13.35
C THR A 130 23.51 -5.84 -12.02
N ASN A 131 23.34 -4.70 -11.32
CA ASN A 131 22.70 -4.68 -10.00
C ASN A 131 21.94 -3.36 -9.81
N ASN A 132 20.65 -3.38 -10.00
CA ASN A 132 19.80 -2.21 -9.81
C ASN A 132 18.91 -2.33 -8.58
N SER A 133 18.81 -1.25 -7.82
CA SER A 133 17.97 -1.19 -6.64
C SER A 133 17.10 0.05 -6.64
N ALA A 134 15.84 -0.13 -6.30
CA ALA A 134 14.87 0.95 -6.11
C ALA A 134 14.23 0.83 -4.73
N TYR A 135 14.14 1.95 -4.03
CA TYR A 135 13.56 2.03 -2.70
C TYR A 135 12.37 2.97 -2.72
N TYR A 136 11.29 2.54 -2.11
CA TYR A 136 10.07 3.31 -1.97
C TYR A 136 9.70 3.40 -0.51
N LYS A 137 9.24 4.57 -0.09
CA LYS A 137 8.67 4.77 1.24
C LYS A 137 7.50 5.73 1.19
N ALA A 138 6.56 5.53 2.08
CA ALA A 138 5.50 6.47 2.32
C ALA A 138 5.15 6.52 3.81
N VAL A 139 4.76 7.70 4.26
CA VAL A 139 4.09 7.91 5.52
C VAL A 139 2.80 8.63 5.17
N GLY A 140 1.70 7.93 5.30
CA GLY A 140 0.37 8.41 4.97
C GLY A 140 -0.52 8.54 6.19
N GLY A 141 -1.65 9.15 6.01
CA GLY A 141 -2.67 9.26 7.04
C GLY A 141 -4.06 9.41 6.44
N GLY A 142 -5.05 9.11 7.24
CA GLY A 142 -6.44 9.21 6.83
C GLY A 142 -7.37 9.48 7.99
N MET A 143 -8.58 9.86 7.63
CA MET A 143 -9.69 10.06 8.55
C MET A 143 -10.93 9.41 7.97
N ASP A 144 -11.76 8.87 8.82
CA ASP A 144 -13.04 8.32 8.44
C ASP A 144 -14.14 8.69 9.43
N VAL A 145 -15.34 8.86 8.91
CA VAL A 145 -16.56 9.10 9.68
C VAL A 145 -17.64 8.15 9.19
N GLY A 146 -18.43 7.65 10.10
CA GLY A 146 -19.56 6.79 9.75
C GLY A 146 -20.69 6.85 10.74
N GLY A 147 -21.86 6.44 10.26
CA GLY A 147 -23.05 6.31 11.08
C GLY A 147 -23.89 5.11 10.68
N ARG A 148 -24.45 4.44 11.70
CA ARG A 148 -25.35 3.30 11.51
C ARG A 148 -26.46 3.29 12.55
N PRO A 149 -27.66 2.80 12.20
CA PRO A 149 -28.71 2.61 13.19
C PRO A 149 -28.30 1.61 14.27
N SER A 150 -28.76 1.82 15.48
CA SER A 150 -28.60 0.87 16.59
C SER A 150 -29.21 -0.50 16.27
N ALA A 151 -28.80 -1.53 16.99
CA ALA A 151 -29.29 -2.87 16.80
C ALA A 151 -30.84 -2.93 16.85
N GLY A 152 -31.44 -3.72 15.95
CA GLY A 152 -32.91 -3.87 15.87
C GLY A 152 -33.66 -2.67 15.29
N ARG A 153 -32.98 -1.60 14.81
CA ARG A 153 -33.62 -0.45 14.19
C ARG A 153 -33.23 -0.31 12.72
N GLY A 154 -34.16 0.21 11.92
CA GLY A 154 -33.92 0.66 10.56
C GLY A 154 -33.39 2.10 10.54
N GLY A 155 -32.86 2.54 9.40
CA GLY A 155 -32.41 3.91 9.21
C GLY A 155 -31.20 4.04 8.30
N LEU A 156 -30.67 5.24 8.22
CA LEU A 156 -29.58 5.61 7.34
C LEU A 156 -28.25 4.98 7.78
N LEU A 157 -27.54 4.40 6.81
CA LEU A 157 -26.15 3.97 6.90
C LEU A 157 -25.31 4.92 6.05
N PHE A 158 -24.25 5.45 6.59
CA PHE A 158 -23.30 6.24 5.81
C PHE A 158 -21.88 6.04 6.29
N SER A 159 -20.95 6.21 5.39
CA SER A 159 -19.52 6.37 5.74
C SER A 159 -18.84 7.26 4.71
N ALA A 160 -17.88 8.03 5.17
CA ALA A 160 -16.98 8.79 4.33
C ALA A 160 -15.55 8.62 4.86
N SER A 161 -14.58 8.51 3.97
CA SER A 161 -13.18 8.45 4.33
C SER A 161 -12.32 9.26 3.37
N TYR A 162 -11.25 9.78 3.91
CA TYR A 162 -10.19 10.50 3.22
C TYR A 162 -8.86 9.89 3.61
N ASN A 163 -8.04 9.54 2.62
CA ASN A 163 -6.68 9.05 2.82
C ASN A 163 -5.71 9.82 1.92
N TYR A 164 -4.56 10.15 2.47
CA TYR A 164 -3.48 10.81 1.76
C TYR A 164 -2.18 10.05 2.01
N THR A 165 -1.52 9.62 0.93
CA THR A 165 -0.28 8.84 1.01
C THR A 165 0.73 9.36 -0.01
N PRO A 166 1.76 10.07 0.44
CA PRO A 166 2.87 10.52 -0.38
C PRO A 166 3.93 9.42 -0.49
N TYR A 167 3.98 8.74 -1.62
CA TYR A 167 5.03 7.79 -1.95
C TYR A 167 6.26 8.52 -2.47
N LYS A 168 7.43 8.16 -1.96
CA LYS A 168 8.71 8.68 -2.41
C LYS A 168 9.58 7.53 -2.88
N ARG A 169 10.11 7.65 -4.10
CA ARG A 169 11.20 6.81 -4.55
C ARG A 169 12.51 7.48 -4.16
N ILE A 170 13.40 6.73 -3.53
CA ILE A 170 14.69 7.22 -3.05
C ILE A 170 15.85 6.42 -3.63
N LEU A 171 16.98 7.04 -3.83
CA LEU A 171 18.25 6.35 -4.05
C LEU A 171 18.74 5.73 -2.73
N SER A 172 19.13 4.47 -2.77
CA SER A 172 19.49 3.73 -1.56
C SER A 172 20.83 4.09 -1.00
N SER A 173 21.76 4.53 -1.83
CA SER A 173 23.18 4.47 -1.51
C SER A 173 23.75 5.74 -0.88
N LEU A 174 23.15 6.89 -1.09
CA LEU A 174 23.72 8.15 -0.64
C LEU A 174 22.59 9.14 -0.29
N ASN A 175 22.44 9.41 0.99
CA ASN A 175 21.61 10.49 1.55
C ASN A 175 20.10 10.40 1.34
N ALA A 176 19.55 9.25 0.98
CA ALA A 176 18.09 9.03 0.82
C ALA A 176 17.38 10.12 -0.01
N LEU A 177 18.05 10.65 -1.04
CA LEU A 177 17.51 11.69 -1.89
C LEU A 177 16.26 11.20 -2.61
N PRO A 178 15.14 11.93 -2.52
CA PRO A 178 13.93 11.58 -3.27
C PRO A 178 14.15 11.90 -4.75
N ILE A 179 14.03 10.87 -5.61
CA ILE A 179 14.12 11.02 -7.07
C ILE A 179 12.74 11.37 -7.64
N THR A 180 11.71 10.72 -7.14
CA THR A 180 10.32 10.90 -7.57
C THR A 180 9.38 10.90 -6.38
N GLN A 181 8.29 11.62 -6.51
CA GLN A 181 7.21 11.66 -5.52
C GLN A 181 5.88 11.41 -6.23
N LEU A 182 5.06 10.55 -5.63
CA LEU A 182 3.70 10.26 -6.07
C LEU A 182 2.76 10.57 -4.90
N TYR A 183 1.82 11.46 -5.12
CA TYR A 183 0.81 11.81 -4.13
C TYR A 183 -0.49 11.09 -4.46
N VAL A 184 -0.92 10.22 -3.57
CA VAL A 184 -2.18 9.48 -3.72
C VAL A 184 -3.18 10.05 -2.72
N THR A 185 -4.28 10.59 -3.24
CA THR A 185 -5.42 11.07 -2.45
C THR A 185 -6.63 10.23 -2.80
N GLN A 186 -7.26 9.64 -1.80
CA GLN A 186 -8.43 8.80 -1.97
C GLN A 186 -9.60 9.33 -1.14
N TRP A 187 -10.75 9.48 -1.80
CA TRP A 187 -12.02 9.76 -1.18
C TRP A 187 -12.96 8.58 -1.40
N GLN A 188 -13.61 8.15 -0.35
CA GLN A 188 -14.64 7.12 -0.44
C GLN A 188 -15.89 7.60 0.29
N GLY A 189 -17.05 7.39 -0.33
CA GLY A 189 -18.35 7.61 0.28
C GLY A 189 -19.24 6.39 0.08
N ARG A 190 -19.96 6.01 1.12
CA ARG A 190 -20.99 4.96 1.05
C ARG A 190 -22.25 5.47 1.71
N LEU A 191 -23.38 5.18 1.07
CA LEU A 191 -24.71 5.50 1.58
C LEU A 191 -25.61 4.27 1.43
N GLY A 192 -26.39 3.99 2.42
CA GLY A 192 -27.31 2.87 2.40
C GLY A 192 -28.46 3.05 3.38
N TRP A 193 -29.46 2.23 3.24
CA TRP A 193 -30.60 2.20 4.14
C TRP A 193 -30.80 0.80 4.71
N LYS A 194 -30.87 0.70 6.02
CA LYS A 194 -31.21 -0.54 6.71
C LYS A 194 -32.71 -0.60 6.98
N VAL A 195 -33.36 -1.61 6.44
CA VAL A 195 -34.78 -1.90 6.74
C VAL A 195 -34.83 -2.73 8.02
N ARG A 196 -35.81 -2.46 8.86
CA ARG A 196 -36.12 -3.27 10.02
C ARG A 196 -36.80 -4.55 9.52
N MET A 197 -36.20 -5.70 9.78
CA MET A 197 -36.89 -7.00 9.68
C MET A 197 -37.53 -7.34 11.01
#